data_4e725371a58b3612d7779368ebf2caae
#
_entry.id   4e725371a58b3612d7779368ebf2caae
#
_cell.length_a   1.000
_cell.length_b   1.000
_cell.length_c   1.000
_cell.angle_alpha   90.00
_cell.angle_beta   90.00
_cell.angle_gamma   90.00
#
_symmetry.space_group_name_H-M   'P 1'
#
loop_
_entity.id
_entity.type
_entity.pdbx_description
1 polymer ?
#
loop_
_entity_poly.entity_id
_entity_poly.type
_entity_poly.pdbx_seq_one_letter_code
_entity_poly.pdbx_strand_id
1 'polypeptide(L)'
;NMRDGELIQADVYIPSGGDSAEFILIQTPYNKNFFSLSLPLGVGTNLDGQPFIWVVVDWRGFYGSNGADLSNFERGEDGYDVCEWISQQVWHKDRIGTWGPSALGSVQYSTAREQHPNHTCAVPLVAHPQQNYNAYFTGGVLEESRLEQLDALGYGLSPIILANPYYNTLWSFTENGSWYPQDIVIPTLQIGGWYDHNIDIMMGWYTATRTQAEVSVQNKQWLLVGPWVHGGSGAAYVGSSIQGELSYPNAEFVSDSMAWDFFVGTNNEVRSQPVRTETKNKSL
;
A
#
# COMPACT_ATOMS: atom_id res chain seq x y z
N ASN A 1 -16.15 -6.44 11.25
CA ASN A 1 -16.83 -7.19 10.18
C ASN A 1 -16.72 -6.41 8.89
N MET A 2 -16.53 -7.10 7.78
CA MET A 2 -16.60 -6.52 6.45
C MET A 2 -18.07 -6.38 6.02
N ARG A 3 -18.36 -5.64 4.94
CA ARG A 3 -19.70 -5.36 4.41
C ARG A 3 -20.50 -6.62 4.05
N ASP A 4 -19.81 -7.70 3.71
CA ASP A 4 -20.38 -9.01 3.40
C ASP A 4 -20.61 -9.90 4.64
N GLY A 5 -20.24 -9.40 5.84
CA GLY A 5 -20.37 -10.10 7.12
C GLY A 5 -19.14 -10.94 7.50
N GLU A 6 -18.14 -11.04 6.63
CA GLU A 6 -16.92 -11.78 6.90
C GLU A 6 -16.04 -11.10 7.95
N LEU A 7 -15.22 -11.89 8.64
CA LEU A 7 -14.32 -11.41 9.70
C LEU A 7 -12.88 -11.39 9.21
N ILE A 8 -12.25 -10.24 9.28
CA ILE A 8 -10.81 -10.13 9.17
C ILE A 8 -10.21 -9.67 10.49
N GLN A 9 -8.97 -10.06 10.76
CA GLN A 9 -8.28 -9.82 12.02
C GLN A 9 -7.30 -8.66 11.92
N ALA A 10 -7.33 -7.80 12.96
CA ALA A 10 -6.44 -6.66 13.11
C ALA A 10 -5.77 -6.65 14.49
N ASP A 11 -4.56 -6.13 14.54
CA ASP A 11 -3.88 -5.71 15.78
C ASP A 11 -3.77 -4.18 15.80
N VAL A 12 -3.92 -3.59 16.97
CA VAL A 12 -3.81 -2.15 17.19
C VAL A 12 -2.66 -1.85 18.13
N TYR A 13 -1.70 -1.04 17.65
CA TYR A 13 -0.55 -0.59 18.43
C TYR A 13 -0.72 0.86 18.80
N ILE A 14 -0.89 1.14 20.08
CA ILE A 14 -1.09 2.49 20.62
C ILE A 14 0.20 2.92 21.31
N PRO A 15 0.87 3.99 20.87
CA PRO A 15 2.10 4.46 21.49
C PRO A 15 1.84 4.96 22.93
N SER A 16 2.83 4.85 23.81
CA SER A 16 2.75 5.31 25.19
C SER A 16 2.44 6.82 25.25
N GLY A 17 1.31 7.20 25.85
CA GLY A 17 0.82 8.58 25.90
C GLY A 17 0.04 9.04 24.69
N GLY A 18 -0.35 8.13 23.81
CA GLY A 18 -0.91 8.40 22.48
C GLY A 18 -2.43 8.49 22.40
N ASP A 19 -3.15 9.02 23.39
CA ASP A 19 -4.63 9.21 23.32
C ASP A 19 -5.08 10.15 22.20
N SER A 20 -4.15 10.64 21.38
CA SER A 20 -4.42 11.63 20.34
C SER A 20 -3.58 11.54 19.08
N ALA A 21 -3.06 10.36 18.76
CA ALA A 21 -2.26 10.16 17.56
C ALA A 21 -3.11 9.92 16.29
N GLU A 22 -2.56 10.25 15.14
CA GLU A 22 -3.14 9.93 13.81
C GLU A 22 -3.00 8.42 13.54
N PHE A 23 -3.77 7.88 12.58
CA PHE A 23 -3.78 6.46 12.29
C PHE A 23 -2.96 6.13 11.06
N ILE A 24 -2.26 5.01 11.13
CA ILE A 24 -1.65 4.39 9.95
C ILE A 24 -2.16 2.95 9.84
N LEU A 25 -2.80 2.66 8.72
CA LEU A 25 -3.28 1.34 8.36
C LEU A 25 -2.21 0.60 7.55
N ILE A 26 -1.89 -0.61 7.97
CA ILE A 26 -1.09 -1.59 7.24
C ILE A 26 -1.97 -2.80 6.94
N GLN A 27 -2.08 -3.18 5.68
CA GLN A 27 -2.80 -4.37 5.25
C GLN A 27 -1.77 -5.38 4.70
N THR A 28 -1.67 -6.58 5.28
CA THR A 28 -0.58 -7.51 4.99
C THR A 28 -1.04 -8.93 4.64
N PRO A 29 -0.45 -9.58 3.62
CA PRO A 29 -0.56 -11.02 3.40
C PRO A 29 0.52 -11.82 4.14
N TYR A 30 1.39 -11.18 4.95
CA TYR A 30 2.59 -11.77 5.51
C TYR A 30 2.55 -11.99 7.03
N ASN A 31 1.35 -12.12 7.62
CA ASN A 31 1.13 -12.29 9.04
C ASN A 31 1.36 -11.03 9.88
N LYS A 32 0.28 -10.41 10.33
CA LYS A 32 0.31 -9.22 11.18
C LYS A 32 1.14 -9.39 12.46
N ASN A 33 1.28 -10.64 12.96
CA ASN A 33 2.06 -10.92 14.18
C ASN A 33 3.56 -10.60 14.04
N PHE A 34 4.11 -10.53 12.83
CA PHE A 34 5.50 -10.10 12.62
C PHE A 34 5.75 -8.67 13.07
N PHE A 35 4.75 -7.82 12.97
CA PHE A 35 4.85 -6.43 13.41
C PHE A 35 4.99 -6.29 14.93
N SER A 36 4.42 -7.22 15.73
CA SER A 36 4.62 -7.27 17.19
C SER A 36 6.05 -7.62 17.58
N LEU A 37 6.81 -8.24 16.68
CA LEU A 37 8.20 -8.62 16.89
C LEU A 37 9.19 -7.55 16.38
N SER A 38 8.70 -6.35 16.06
CA SER A 38 9.49 -5.29 15.40
C SER A 38 10.21 -5.78 14.14
N LEU A 39 9.56 -6.70 13.40
CA LEU A 39 10.02 -7.22 12.12
C LEU A 39 9.18 -6.64 10.99
N PRO A 40 9.36 -5.36 10.64
CA PRO A 40 8.78 -4.85 9.41
C PRO A 40 9.47 -5.54 8.24
N LEU A 41 8.71 -6.03 7.32
CA LEU A 41 9.11 -6.72 6.12
C LEU A 41 10.13 -5.90 5.29
N GLY A 42 11.39 -5.93 5.72
CA GLY A 42 12.51 -5.36 4.97
C GLY A 42 12.66 -3.84 4.98
N VAL A 43 11.97 -3.08 5.83
CA VAL A 43 12.05 -1.61 5.86
C VAL A 43 12.61 -1.00 7.16
N GLY A 44 13.08 -1.80 8.10
CA GLY A 44 13.80 -1.32 9.30
C GLY A 44 12.99 -0.43 10.26
N THR A 45 11.67 -0.32 10.08
CA THR A 45 10.83 0.60 10.83
C THR A 45 10.40 0.00 12.17
N ASN A 46 10.62 0.74 13.25
CA ASN A 46 10.09 0.42 14.58
C ASN A 46 8.76 1.16 14.77
N LEU A 47 7.63 0.43 14.76
CA LEU A 47 6.30 1.01 14.90
C LEU A 47 6.08 1.63 16.28
N ASP A 48 6.61 1.03 17.34
CA ASP A 48 6.41 1.50 18.71
C ASP A 48 7.09 2.86 18.99
N GLY A 49 8.09 3.21 18.22
CA GLY A 49 8.84 4.47 18.33
C GLY A 49 8.20 5.65 17.59
N GLN A 50 7.12 5.42 16.84
CA GLN A 50 6.47 6.46 16.04
C GLN A 50 5.24 7.04 16.75
N PRO A 51 4.92 8.31 16.53
CA PRO A 51 3.80 8.98 17.22
C PRO A 51 2.44 8.69 16.57
N PHE A 52 2.25 7.50 16.01
CA PHE A 52 1.03 7.09 15.31
C PHE A 52 0.38 5.90 16.02
N ILE A 53 -0.93 5.77 15.88
CA ILE A 53 -1.63 4.53 16.19
C ILE A 53 -1.60 3.66 14.93
N TRP A 54 -1.04 2.47 15.05
CA TRP A 54 -0.94 1.54 13.94
C TRP A 54 -2.03 0.50 14.01
N VAL A 55 -2.73 0.31 12.89
CA VAL A 55 -3.69 -0.78 12.71
C VAL A 55 -3.12 -1.72 11.67
N VAL A 56 -2.78 -2.94 12.06
CA VAL A 56 -2.19 -3.95 11.17
C VAL A 56 -3.19 -5.06 10.95
N VAL A 57 -3.55 -5.31 9.69
CA VAL A 57 -4.63 -6.22 9.30
C VAL A 57 -4.09 -7.34 8.42
N ASP A 58 -4.40 -8.60 8.76
CA ASP A 58 -4.19 -9.71 7.84
C ASP A 58 -5.21 -9.63 6.69
N TRP A 59 -4.73 -9.76 5.45
CA TRP A 59 -5.62 -9.84 4.29
C TRP A 59 -6.59 -10.99 4.42
N ARG A 60 -7.80 -10.82 3.91
CA ARG A 60 -8.79 -11.88 3.71
C ARG A 60 -8.13 -13.09 3.04
N GLY A 61 -8.34 -14.29 3.60
CA GLY A 61 -7.74 -15.54 3.15
C GLY A 61 -6.32 -15.82 3.67
N PHE A 62 -5.74 -14.92 4.48
CA PHE A 62 -4.39 -15.08 5.02
C PHE A 62 -4.39 -15.12 6.55
N TYR A 63 -3.53 -15.96 7.12
CA TYR A 63 -3.23 -16.08 8.56
C TYR A 63 -4.45 -15.96 9.48
N GLY A 64 -4.56 -14.91 10.27
CA GLY A 64 -5.66 -14.71 11.19
C GLY A 64 -7.01 -14.48 10.49
N SER A 65 -6.99 -14.09 9.22
CA SER A 65 -8.18 -13.88 8.36
C SER A 65 -8.41 -15.03 7.37
N ASN A 66 -7.79 -16.21 7.59
CA ASN A 66 -7.80 -17.34 6.66
C ASN A 66 -9.17 -18.02 6.50
N GLY A 67 -10.09 -17.80 7.44
CA GLY A 67 -11.45 -18.33 7.40
C GLY A 67 -12.45 -17.50 6.61
N ALA A 68 -12.06 -16.29 6.17
CA ALA A 68 -12.96 -15.40 5.44
C ALA A 68 -13.13 -15.84 3.98
N ASP A 69 -14.38 -15.80 3.47
CA ASP A 69 -14.72 -16.22 2.11
C ASP A 69 -14.04 -15.34 1.05
N LEU A 70 -13.51 -15.98 0.00
CA LEU A 70 -12.81 -15.35 -1.12
C LEU A 70 -13.64 -15.29 -2.41
N SER A 71 -14.88 -15.72 -2.40
CA SER A 71 -15.66 -15.96 -3.62
C SER A 71 -16.09 -14.66 -4.33
N ASN A 72 -16.33 -13.57 -3.61
CA ASN A 72 -16.85 -12.31 -4.16
C ASN A 72 -16.34 -11.09 -3.39
N PHE A 73 -15.03 -10.88 -3.34
CA PHE A 73 -14.48 -9.77 -2.60
C PHE A 73 -13.51 -8.93 -3.46
N GLU A 74 -13.38 -7.67 -3.08
CA GLU A 74 -12.36 -6.76 -3.61
C GLU A 74 -11.49 -6.26 -2.46
N ARG A 75 -10.16 -6.30 -2.61
CA ARG A 75 -9.24 -5.86 -1.53
C ARG A 75 -9.38 -4.39 -1.19
N GLY A 76 -9.76 -3.56 -2.16
CA GLY A 76 -10.05 -2.15 -1.92
C GLY A 76 -11.25 -1.99 -0.98
N GLU A 77 -12.31 -2.78 -1.19
CA GLU A 77 -13.50 -2.77 -0.35
C GLU A 77 -13.22 -3.22 1.08
N ASP A 78 -12.40 -4.28 1.28
CA ASP A 78 -11.93 -4.66 2.61
C ASP A 78 -11.15 -3.50 3.27
N GLY A 79 -10.31 -2.81 2.50
CA GLY A 79 -9.59 -1.62 2.97
C GLY A 79 -10.53 -0.47 3.38
N TYR A 80 -11.56 -0.21 2.59
CA TYR A 80 -12.61 0.75 2.93
C TYR A 80 -13.31 0.38 4.25
N ASP A 81 -13.73 -0.88 4.39
CA ASP A 81 -14.46 -1.37 5.57
C ASP A 81 -13.59 -1.32 6.84
N VAL A 82 -12.28 -1.53 6.71
CA VAL A 82 -11.33 -1.32 7.81
C VAL A 82 -11.23 0.16 8.17
N CYS A 83 -11.17 1.07 7.21
CA CYS A 83 -11.18 2.50 7.46
C CYS A 83 -12.49 2.93 8.15
N GLU A 84 -13.63 2.39 7.72
CA GLU A 84 -14.92 2.62 8.36
C GLU A 84 -14.93 2.10 9.81
N TRP A 85 -14.39 0.89 10.06
CA TRP A 85 -14.26 0.37 11.43
C TRP A 85 -13.34 1.25 12.30
N ILE A 86 -12.21 1.72 11.78
CA ILE A 86 -11.32 2.64 12.50
C ILE A 86 -12.07 3.92 12.85
N SER A 87 -12.84 4.48 11.91
CA SER A 87 -13.56 5.74 12.12
C SER A 87 -14.64 5.69 13.19
N GLN A 88 -15.11 4.50 13.53
CA GLN A 88 -16.11 4.27 14.59
C GLN A 88 -15.51 4.08 15.98
N GLN A 89 -14.17 4.02 16.10
CA GLN A 89 -13.53 3.81 17.39
C GLN A 89 -13.50 5.11 18.22
N VAL A 90 -13.66 5.00 19.54
CA VAL A 90 -13.68 6.15 20.46
C VAL A 90 -12.37 6.94 20.50
N TRP A 91 -11.27 6.35 20.06
CA TRP A 91 -9.94 6.93 19.97
C TRP A 91 -9.62 7.48 18.57
N HIS A 92 -10.57 7.41 17.62
CA HIS A 92 -10.37 7.88 16.23
C HIS A 92 -10.34 9.43 16.12
N LYS A 93 -9.53 9.94 15.17
CA LYS A 93 -9.34 11.37 14.90
C LYS A 93 -9.50 11.77 13.42
N ASP A 94 -10.46 11.19 12.75
CA ASP A 94 -10.90 11.53 11.38
C ASP A 94 -9.83 11.39 10.26
N ARG A 95 -8.66 10.79 10.54
CA ARG A 95 -7.60 10.66 9.54
C ARG A 95 -6.88 9.34 9.61
N ILE A 96 -6.78 8.72 8.46
CA ILE A 96 -6.14 7.44 8.26
C ILE A 96 -5.15 7.60 7.11
N GLY A 97 -3.86 7.40 7.39
CA GLY A 97 -2.85 7.17 6.38
C GLY A 97 -2.69 5.69 6.11
N THR A 98 -2.18 5.32 4.96
CA THR A 98 -1.77 3.93 4.66
C THR A 98 -0.28 3.86 4.37
N TRP A 99 0.38 2.77 4.77
CA TRP A 99 1.81 2.58 4.61
C TRP A 99 2.16 1.11 4.36
N GLY A 100 3.25 0.89 3.63
CA GLY A 100 3.87 -0.42 3.51
C GLY A 100 4.49 -0.70 2.15
N PRO A 101 5.44 -1.66 2.10
CA PRO A 101 6.14 -2.04 0.87
C PRO A 101 5.42 -3.14 0.09
N SER A 102 5.73 -3.26 -1.21
CA SER A 102 5.35 -4.39 -2.06
C SER A 102 3.84 -4.63 -2.06
N ALA A 103 3.37 -5.81 -1.67
CA ALA A 103 1.95 -6.13 -1.57
C ALA A 103 1.19 -5.20 -0.61
N LEU A 104 1.83 -4.77 0.50
CA LEU A 104 1.29 -3.78 1.43
C LEU A 104 1.20 -2.38 0.80
N GLY A 105 2.03 -2.11 -0.21
CA GLY A 105 2.00 -0.90 -1.01
C GLY A 105 0.92 -0.95 -2.08
N SER A 106 0.83 -2.08 -2.80
CA SER A 106 -0.15 -2.24 -3.89
C SER A 106 -1.59 -2.14 -3.39
N VAL A 107 -1.91 -2.71 -2.23
CA VAL A 107 -3.25 -2.66 -1.64
C VAL A 107 -3.69 -1.25 -1.26
N GLN A 108 -2.75 -0.34 -0.98
CA GLN A 108 -3.08 1.05 -0.65
C GLN A 108 -3.76 1.77 -1.82
N TYR A 109 -3.32 1.49 -3.04
CA TYR A 109 -3.98 2.04 -4.24
C TYR A 109 -5.39 1.51 -4.42
N SER A 110 -5.62 0.22 -4.16
CA SER A 110 -6.96 -0.36 -4.18
C SER A 110 -7.86 0.27 -3.12
N THR A 111 -7.35 0.44 -1.90
CA THR A 111 -8.07 1.13 -0.81
C THR A 111 -8.34 2.60 -1.15
N ALA A 112 -7.38 3.31 -1.77
CA ALA A 112 -7.55 4.70 -2.17
C ALA A 112 -8.61 4.88 -3.27
N ARG A 113 -8.73 3.90 -4.18
CA ARG A 113 -9.76 3.85 -5.22
C ARG A 113 -11.18 3.87 -4.65
N GLU A 114 -11.39 3.27 -3.47
CA GLU A 114 -12.70 3.23 -2.80
C GLU A 114 -13.10 4.56 -2.14
N GLN A 115 -12.18 5.52 -2.07
CA GLN A 115 -12.45 6.92 -1.66
C GLN A 115 -13.11 7.05 -0.29
N HIS A 116 -12.66 6.27 0.71
CA HIS A 116 -13.16 6.45 2.07
C HIS A 116 -12.83 7.87 2.58
N PRO A 117 -13.81 8.62 3.16
CA PRO A 117 -13.62 10.05 3.50
C PRO A 117 -12.49 10.30 4.51
N ASN A 118 -12.20 9.32 5.38
CA ASN A 118 -11.14 9.43 6.38
C ASN A 118 -9.80 8.84 5.90
N HIS A 119 -9.72 8.24 4.71
CA HIS A 119 -8.46 7.87 4.10
C HIS A 119 -7.84 9.11 3.44
N THR A 120 -6.85 9.69 4.10
CA THR A 120 -6.37 11.05 3.79
C THR A 120 -5.04 11.10 3.06
N CYS A 121 -4.25 10.04 3.11
CA CYS A 121 -3.00 9.94 2.34
C CYS A 121 -2.48 8.49 2.27
N ALA A 122 -1.59 8.23 1.32
CA ALA A 122 -0.95 6.92 1.15
C ALA A 122 0.57 7.05 0.94
N VAL A 123 1.32 6.11 1.51
CA VAL A 123 2.76 5.98 1.30
C VAL A 123 3.09 4.54 0.87
N PRO A 124 2.85 4.20 -0.40
CA PRO A 124 3.25 2.92 -0.96
C PRO A 124 4.75 2.91 -1.28
N LEU A 125 5.47 1.87 -0.82
CA LEU A 125 6.89 1.66 -1.08
C LEU A 125 7.06 0.52 -2.07
N VAL A 126 7.92 0.68 -3.06
CA VAL A 126 8.31 -0.33 -4.06
C VAL A 126 7.10 -1.08 -4.63
N ALA A 127 6.04 -0.34 -4.96
CA ALA A 127 4.75 -0.88 -5.31
C ALA A 127 4.00 -0.03 -6.35
N HIS A 128 3.15 -0.69 -7.13
CA HIS A 128 2.21 -0.08 -8.07
C HIS A 128 0.91 -0.89 -8.10
N PRO A 129 -0.20 -0.34 -8.58
CA PRO A 129 -1.48 -1.06 -8.64
C PRO A 129 -1.58 -2.00 -9.85
N GLN A 130 -0.84 -1.73 -10.93
CA GLN A 130 -1.05 -2.39 -12.20
C GLN A 130 -0.61 -3.85 -12.21
N GLN A 131 -1.51 -4.73 -12.64
CA GLN A 131 -1.24 -6.14 -12.93
C GLN A 131 -0.92 -6.27 -14.41
N ASN A 132 0.37 -6.41 -14.76
CA ASN A 132 0.81 -6.34 -16.14
C ASN A 132 1.64 -7.55 -16.59
N TYR A 133 1.66 -7.74 -17.91
CA TYR A 133 2.41 -8.80 -18.56
C TYR A 133 3.92 -8.71 -18.27
N ASN A 134 4.49 -7.52 -18.38
CA ASN A 134 5.94 -7.32 -18.23
C ASN A 134 6.44 -7.62 -16.81
N ALA A 135 5.57 -7.62 -15.81
CA ALA A 135 5.94 -8.04 -14.46
C ALA A 135 6.33 -9.52 -14.36
N TYR A 136 5.88 -10.34 -15.30
CA TYR A 136 6.15 -11.78 -15.35
C TYR A 136 6.96 -12.20 -16.58
N PHE A 137 6.92 -11.42 -17.64
CA PHE A 137 7.58 -11.72 -18.91
C PHE A 137 8.37 -10.50 -19.40
N THR A 138 9.44 -10.18 -18.71
CA THR A 138 10.32 -9.04 -19.06
C THR A 138 10.93 -9.24 -20.44
N GLY A 139 10.59 -8.38 -21.38
CA GLY A 139 10.99 -8.55 -22.78
C GLY A 139 10.49 -9.84 -23.45
N GLY A 140 9.42 -10.45 -22.93
CA GLY A 140 8.85 -11.71 -23.40
C GLY A 140 9.49 -12.97 -22.80
N VAL A 141 10.42 -12.82 -21.85
CA VAL A 141 11.09 -13.92 -21.15
C VAL A 141 10.49 -14.05 -19.74
N LEU A 142 10.12 -15.28 -19.36
CA LEU A 142 9.54 -15.56 -18.05
C LEU A 142 10.52 -15.24 -16.92
N GLU A 143 10.07 -14.45 -15.96
CA GLU A 143 10.74 -14.20 -14.68
C GLU A 143 10.43 -15.34 -13.68
N GLU A 144 11.08 -16.49 -13.91
CA GLU A 144 10.79 -17.73 -13.19
C GLU A 144 10.98 -17.57 -11.67
N SER A 145 12.07 -16.94 -11.24
CA SER A 145 12.38 -16.72 -9.84
C SER A 145 11.31 -15.88 -9.11
N ARG A 146 10.74 -14.89 -9.80
CA ARG A 146 9.63 -14.09 -9.27
C ARG A 146 8.38 -14.93 -9.09
N LEU A 147 8.06 -15.75 -10.07
CA LEU A 147 6.87 -16.59 -10.02
C LEU A 147 6.98 -17.62 -8.89
N GLU A 148 8.13 -18.29 -8.75
CA GLU A 148 8.43 -19.20 -7.64
C GLU A 148 8.33 -18.51 -6.28
N GLN A 149 8.83 -17.29 -6.15
CA GLN A 149 8.72 -16.51 -4.91
C GLN A 149 7.26 -16.19 -4.57
N LEU A 150 6.44 -15.78 -5.53
CA LEU A 150 5.03 -15.49 -5.32
C LEU A 150 4.24 -16.75 -4.93
N ASP A 151 4.53 -17.89 -5.54
CA ASP A 151 3.89 -19.17 -5.17
C ASP A 151 4.32 -19.61 -3.76
N ALA A 152 5.58 -19.44 -3.39
CA ALA A 152 6.08 -19.71 -2.03
C ALA A 152 5.41 -18.81 -0.97
N LEU A 153 5.00 -17.62 -1.36
CA LEU A 153 4.22 -16.69 -0.52
C LEU A 153 2.71 -16.99 -0.50
N GLY A 154 2.24 -18.01 -1.23
CA GLY A 154 0.87 -18.47 -1.22
C GLY A 154 -0.06 -17.78 -2.22
N TYR A 155 0.47 -17.02 -3.19
CA TYR A 155 -0.38 -16.35 -4.19
C TYR A 155 -0.95 -17.32 -5.24
N GLY A 156 -0.28 -18.45 -5.51
CA GLY A 156 -0.79 -19.49 -6.41
C GLY A 156 -0.98 -19.04 -7.85
N LEU A 157 -0.13 -18.15 -8.37
CA LEU A 157 -0.30 -17.51 -9.67
C LEU A 157 0.24 -18.34 -10.84
N SER A 158 1.14 -19.29 -10.59
CA SER A 158 1.82 -20.06 -11.65
C SER A 158 0.87 -20.68 -12.68
N PRO A 159 -0.24 -21.35 -12.32
CA PRO A 159 -1.08 -21.96 -13.32
C PRO A 159 -1.65 -20.99 -14.35
N ILE A 160 -2.07 -19.79 -13.92
CA ILE A 160 -2.64 -18.80 -14.84
C ILE A 160 -1.56 -18.09 -15.65
N ILE A 161 -0.42 -17.76 -15.03
CA ILE A 161 0.68 -17.09 -15.71
C ILE A 161 1.29 -17.98 -16.79
N LEU A 162 1.61 -19.25 -16.47
CA LEU A 162 2.20 -20.20 -17.41
C LEU A 162 1.25 -20.60 -18.53
N ALA A 163 -0.06 -20.56 -18.30
CA ALA A 163 -1.06 -20.78 -19.35
C ALA A 163 -1.17 -19.59 -20.33
N ASN A 164 -0.61 -18.43 -19.99
CA ASN A 164 -0.70 -17.19 -20.80
C ASN A 164 0.68 -16.59 -21.11
N PRO A 165 1.59 -17.33 -21.79
CA PRO A 165 2.98 -16.91 -21.98
C PRO A 165 3.16 -15.77 -22.98
N TYR A 166 2.11 -15.44 -23.73
CA TYR A 166 2.10 -14.34 -24.69
C TYR A 166 1.07 -13.30 -24.30
N TYR A 167 1.34 -12.03 -24.64
CA TYR A 167 0.37 -10.97 -24.45
C TYR A 167 -0.93 -11.30 -25.18
N ASN A 168 -2.05 -11.27 -24.48
CA ASN A 168 -3.37 -11.63 -25.00
C ASN A 168 -4.48 -10.81 -24.32
N THR A 169 -5.74 -11.19 -24.58
CA THR A 169 -6.91 -10.48 -24.03
C THR A 169 -6.96 -10.51 -22.50
N LEU A 170 -6.49 -11.58 -21.86
CA LEU A 170 -6.43 -11.65 -20.39
C LEU A 170 -5.51 -10.56 -19.83
N TRP A 171 -4.29 -10.44 -20.39
CA TRP A 171 -3.34 -9.42 -19.96
C TRP A 171 -3.87 -8.01 -20.19
N SER A 172 -4.44 -7.76 -21.40
CA SER A 172 -5.06 -6.47 -21.67
C SER A 172 -6.20 -6.14 -20.70
N PHE A 173 -7.02 -7.13 -20.34
CA PHE A 173 -8.10 -6.95 -19.38
C PHE A 173 -7.57 -6.63 -17.98
N THR A 174 -6.59 -7.38 -17.47
CA THR A 174 -6.01 -7.16 -16.14
C THR A 174 -5.26 -5.83 -16.06
N GLU A 175 -4.49 -5.48 -17.08
CA GLU A 175 -3.79 -4.19 -17.16
C GLU A 175 -4.74 -3.01 -17.12
N ASN A 176 -5.80 -3.05 -17.93
CA ASN A 176 -6.79 -1.97 -17.97
C ASN A 176 -7.61 -1.89 -16.66
N GLY A 177 -7.97 -3.03 -16.07
CA GLY A 177 -8.72 -3.07 -14.82
C GLY A 177 -7.94 -2.59 -13.61
N SER A 178 -6.61 -2.67 -13.67
CA SER A 178 -5.69 -2.24 -12.60
C SER A 178 -5.02 -0.88 -12.85
N TRP A 179 -5.42 -0.15 -13.91
CA TRP A 179 -4.95 1.19 -14.22
C TRP A 179 -6.07 2.22 -14.04
N TYR A 180 -6.09 2.90 -12.91
CA TYR A 180 -7.17 3.81 -12.49
C TYR A 180 -6.66 5.12 -11.84
N PRO A 181 -5.71 5.85 -12.43
CA PRO A 181 -5.15 7.06 -11.81
C PRO A 181 -6.21 8.16 -11.60
N GLN A 182 -7.28 8.19 -12.40
CA GLN A 182 -8.40 9.13 -12.28
C GLN A 182 -9.25 8.91 -11.02
N ASP A 183 -9.18 7.74 -10.38
CA ASP A 183 -9.95 7.40 -9.19
C ASP A 183 -9.21 7.82 -7.89
N ILE A 184 -7.97 8.32 -8.01
CA ILE A 184 -7.17 8.75 -6.86
C ILE A 184 -7.57 10.18 -6.45
N VAL A 185 -8.02 10.30 -5.21
CA VAL A 185 -8.51 11.56 -4.63
C VAL A 185 -7.72 12.02 -3.40
N ILE A 186 -6.63 11.33 -3.09
CA ILE A 186 -5.79 11.60 -1.91
C ILE A 186 -4.34 11.91 -2.31
N PRO A 187 -3.61 12.68 -1.51
CA PRO A 187 -2.16 12.83 -1.59
C PRO A 187 -1.44 11.48 -1.48
N THR A 188 -0.41 11.28 -2.29
CA THR A 188 0.38 10.05 -2.27
C THR A 188 1.88 10.36 -2.36
N LEU A 189 2.67 9.76 -1.46
CA LEU A 189 4.12 9.71 -1.57
C LEU A 189 4.56 8.30 -1.98
N GLN A 190 4.87 8.11 -3.25
CA GLN A 190 5.42 6.87 -3.75
C GLN A 190 6.91 6.81 -3.45
N ILE A 191 7.40 5.74 -2.83
CA ILE A 191 8.81 5.55 -2.53
C ILE A 191 9.32 4.33 -3.30
N GLY A 192 10.26 4.52 -4.21
CA GLY A 192 10.78 3.48 -5.10
C GLY A 192 12.28 3.31 -5.02
N GLY A 193 12.76 2.17 -5.47
CA GLY A 193 14.18 1.88 -5.62
C GLY A 193 14.59 1.88 -7.09
N TRP A 194 15.74 2.52 -7.40
CA TRP A 194 16.28 2.55 -8.76
C TRP A 194 16.63 1.14 -9.29
N TYR A 195 16.92 0.23 -8.38
CA TYR A 195 17.23 -1.17 -8.69
C TYR A 195 16.05 -2.12 -8.42
N ASP A 196 14.84 -1.57 -8.21
CA ASP A 196 13.62 -2.34 -8.04
C ASP A 196 12.95 -2.63 -9.39
N HIS A 197 12.45 -3.85 -9.57
CA HIS A 197 11.73 -4.27 -10.77
C HIS A 197 10.39 -3.53 -10.99
N ASN A 198 9.86 -2.83 -10.00
CA ASN A 198 8.61 -2.07 -10.09
C ASN A 198 8.80 -0.63 -10.57
N ILE A 199 10.06 -0.13 -10.68
CA ILE A 199 10.31 1.31 -10.84
C ILE A 199 9.70 1.91 -12.11
N ASP A 200 9.75 1.20 -13.22
CA ASP A 200 9.22 1.70 -14.50
C ASP A 200 7.72 1.96 -14.42
N ILE A 201 6.97 1.04 -13.82
CA ILE A 201 5.52 1.17 -13.67
C ILE A 201 5.19 2.22 -12.61
N MET A 202 5.95 2.29 -11.52
CA MET A 202 5.80 3.35 -10.52
C MET A 202 5.97 4.74 -11.12
N MET A 203 6.97 4.96 -11.98
CA MET A 203 7.17 6.23 -12.68
C MET A 203 6.00 6.56 -13.62
N GLY A 204 5.51 5.55 -14.35
CA GLY A 204 4.32 5.66 -15.20
C GLY A 204 3.08 6.03 -14.39
N TRP A 205 2.84 5.35 -13.29
CA TRP A 205 1.72 5.61 -12.38
C TRP A 205 1.80 7.01 -11.75
N TYR A 206 2.98 7.40 -11.26
CA TYR A 206 3.21 8.75 -10.76
C TYR A 206 2.88 9.82 -11.81
N THR A 207 3.37 9.65 -13.03
CA THR A 207 3.09 10.58 -14.13
C THR A 207 1.60 10.66 -14.44
N ALA A 208 0.91 9.52 -14.44
CA ALA A 208 -0.53 9.45 -14.67
C ALA A 208 -1.32 10.13 -13.55
N THR A 209 -1.00 9.88 -12.29
CA THR A 209 -1.70 10.52 -11.15
C THR A 209 -1.45 12.03 -11.10
N ARG A 210 -0.27 12.51 -11.49
CA ARG A 210 0.03 13.95 -11.64
C ARG A 210 -0.86 14.67 -12.64
N THR A 211 -1.49 13.95 -13.58
CA THR A 211 -2.27 14.54 -14.67
C THR A 211 -3.73 14.08 -14.71
N GLN A 212 -4.05 12.94 -14.14
CA GLN A 212 -5.37 12.30 -14.27
C GLN A 212 -6.10 12.14 -12.93
N ALA A 213 -5.41 12.17 -11.80
CA ALA A 213 -6.06 12.13 -10.49
C ALA A 213 -7.03 13.30 -10.31
N GLU A 214 -7.82 13.28 -9.24
CA GLU A 214 -8.68 14.41 -8.91
C GLU A 214 -7.84 15.71 -8.84
N VAL A 215 -8.33 16.81 -9.42
CA VAL A 215 -7.57 18.04 -9.68
C VAL A 215 -6.94 18.62 -8.41
N SER A 216 -7.63 18.53 -7.26
CA SER A 216 -7.15 19.07 -5.99
C SER A 216 -5.93 18.32 -5.42
N VAL A 217 -5.65 17.11 -5.93
CA VAL A 217 -4.53 16.28 -5.47
C VAL A 217 -3.47 15.99 -6.55
N GLN A 218 -3.65 16.43 -7.79
CA GLN A 218 -2.64 16.24 -8.84
C GLN A 218 -1.26 16.79 -8.45
N ASN A 219 -1.21 17.98 -7.86
CA ASN A 219 0.02 18.59 -7.37
C ASN A 219 0.51 18.04 -6.01
N LYS A 220 -0.26 17.10 -5.43
CA LYS A 220 0.04 16.41 -4.17
C LYS A 220 0.42 14.94 -4.38
N GLN A 221 0.89 14.61 -5.56
CA GLN A 221 1.48 13.32 -5.89
C GLN A 221 3.00 13.49 -5.91
N TRP A 222 3.72 12.71 -5.13
CA TRP A 222 5.18 12.76 -5.03
C TRP A 222 5.79 11.39 -5.32
N LEU A 223 7.02 11.42 -5.81
CA LEU A 223 7.83 10.23 -6.04
C LEU A 223 9.23 10.47 -5.48
N LEU A 224 9.64 9.64 -4.54
CA LEU A 224 10.99 9.54 -4.02
C LEU A 224 11.64 8.27 -4.59
N VAL A 225 12.78 8.41 -5.26
CA VAL A 225 13.55 7.28 -5.77
C VAL A 225 14.93 7.30 -5.16
N GLY A 226 15.26 6.23 -4.44
CA GLY A 226 16.59 6.01 -3.88
C GLY A 226 17.34 4.90 -4.62
N PRO A 227 18.60 4.64 -4.25
CA PRO A 227 19.42 3.58 -4.85
C PRO A 227 19.08 2.21 -4.25
N TRP A 228 17.79 1.90 -4.10
CA TRP A 228 17.33 0.71 -3.40
C TRP A 228 16.88 -0.39 -4.35
N VAL A 229 16.96 -1.63 -3.88
CA VAL A 229 16.32 -2.81 -4.47
C VAL A 229 14.93 -2.99 -3.84
N HIS A 230 14.17 -4.00 -4.32
CA HIS A 230 12.85 -4.32 -3.76
C HIS A 230 12.89 -4.65 -2.26
N GLY A 231 13.99 -5.19 -1.79
CA GLY A 231 14.13 -5.74 -0.45
C GLY A 231 13.61 -7.17 -0.35
N GLY A 232 13.62 -7.70 0.86
CA GLY A 232 13.18 -9.06 1.15
C GLY A 232 14.17 -9.82 2.02
N SER A 233 13.91 -11.10 2.27
CA SER A 233 14.71 -11.93 3.18
C SER A 233 16.19 -12.00 2.74
N GLY A 234 17.07 -11.50 3.62
CA GLY A 234 18.52 -11.50 3.38
C GLY A 234 19.05 -10.49 2.37
N ALA A 235 18.19 -9.67 1.77
CA ALA A 235 18.58 -8.60 0.87
C ALA A 235 18.56 -7.23 1.58
N ALA A 236 19.23 -6.24 0.98
CA ALA A 236 19.08 -4.86 1.38
C ALA A 236 17.61 -4.40 1.27
N TYR A 237 17.20 -3.48 2.11
CA TYR A 237 15.83 -2.97 2.14
C TYR A 237 15.75 -1.52 1.65
N VAL A 238 14.54 -1.08 1.37
CA VAL A 238 14.26 0.34 1.06
C VAL A 238 14.68 1.21 2.24
N GLY A 239 15.51 2.22 1.98
CA GLY A 239 16.09 3.06 3.03
C GLY A 239 17.45 2.60 3.54
N SER A 240 17.98 1.45 3.12
CA SER A 240 19.34 1.02 3.48
C SER A 240 20.40 1.73 2.64
N SER A 241 21.48 2.16 3.30
CA SER A 241 22.65 2.70 2.63
C SER A 241 23.49 1.64 1.89
N ILE A 242 23.29 0.36 2.18
CA ILE A 242 24.02 -0.76 1.57
C ILE A 242 23.11 -1.51 0.61
N GLN A 243 23.54 -1.61 -0.65
CA GLN A 243 22.83 -2.30 -1.71
C GLN A 243 23.80 -3.29 -2.38
N GLY A 244 23.84 -4.53 -1.90
CA GLY A 244 24.84 -5.52 -2.31
C GLY A 244 26.26 -5.06 -1.95
N GLU A 245 27.13 -4.92 -2.94
CA GLU A 245 28.51 -4.44 -2.76
C GLU A 245 28.64 -2.89 -2.79
N LEU A 246 27.54 -2.19 -3.09
CA LEU A 246 27.53 -0.73 -3.22
C LEU A 246 27.10 -0.07 -1.91
N SER A 247 27.68 1.10 -1.63
CA SER A 247 27.36 1.91 -0.46
C SER A 247 26.90 3.32 -0.87
N TYR A 248 25.77 3.73 -0.34
CA TYR A 248 25.13 5.04 -0.57
C TYR A 248 24.84 5.71 0.77
N PRO A 249 25.82 6.27 1.48
CA PRO A 249 25.65 6.75 2.86
C PRO A 249 24.53 7.78 3.05
N ASN A 250 24.26 8.58 2.01
CA ASN A 250 23.21 9.60 2.06
C ASN A 250 21.79 9.05 1.81
N ALA A 251 21.65 7.76 1.55
CA ALA A 251 20.34 7.13 1.30
C ALA A 251 19.78 6.40 2.52
N GLU A 252 20.52 6.38 3.64
CA GLU A 252 20.11 5.66 4.84
C GLU A 252 18.98 6.39 5.58
N PHE A 253 17.90 5.66 5.92
CA PHE A 253 16.70 6.15 6.62
C PHE A 253 15.91 7.29 5.93
N VAL A 254 16.29 7.69 4.73
CA VAL A 254 15.60 8.79 4.02
C VAL A 254 14.16 8.43 3.71
N SER A 255 13.87 7.18 3.33
CA SER A 255 12.51 6.70 3.04
C SER A 255 11.58 6.82 4.25
N ASP A 256 12.02 6.41 5.42
CA ASP A 256 11.22 6.45 6.65
C ASP A 256 11.01 7.90 7.11
N SER A 257 12.08 8.68 7.15
CA SER A 257 12.01 10.10 7.50
C SER A 257 11.03 10.86 6.61
N MET A 258 11.10 10.66 5.29
CA MET A 258 10.19 11.29 4.34
C MET A 258 8.74 10.80 4.49
N ALA A 259 8.54 9.53 4.80
CA ALA A 259 7.21 8.98 5.04
C ALA A 259 6.55 9.61 6.27
N TRP A 260 7.29 9.71 7.38
CA TRP A 260 6.77 10.30 8.62
C TRP A 260 6.50 11.79 8.48
N ASP A 261 7.40 12.54 7.85
CA ASP A 261 7.19 13.95 7.55
C ASP A 261 5.99 14.18 6.64
N PHE A 262 5.77 13.29 5.69
CA PHE A 262 4.61 13.33 4.80
C PHE A 262 3.29 13.12 5.55
N PHE A 263 3.20 12.13 6.44
CA PHE A 263 2.00 11.91 7.26
C PHE A 263 1.71 13.13 8.14
N VAL A 264 2.71 13.69 8.80
CA VAL A 264 2.56 14.89 9.64
C VAL A 264 2.19 16.11 8.79
N GLY A 265 2.82 16.30 7.64
CA GLY A 265 2.60 17.43 6.74
C GLY A 265 1.20 17.44 6.14
N THR A 266 0.75 16.31 5.57
CA THR A 266 -0.60 16.18 5.00
C THR A 266 -1.67 16.36 6.06
N ASN A 267 -1.45 15.88 7.26
CA ASN A 267 -2.35 16.07 8.39
C ASN A 267 -2.48 17.54 8.80
N ASN A 268 -1.42 18.34 8.71
CA ASN A 268 -1.48 19.77 9.00
C ASN A 268 -2.18 20.57 7.89
N GLU A 269 -1.97 20.25 6.63
CA GLU A 269 -2.66 20.91 5.51
C GLU A 269 -4.17 20.66 5.52
N VAL A 270 -4.62 19.45 5.85
CA VAL A 270 -6.05 19.12 5.95
C VAL A 270 -6.70 19.80 7.16
N ARG A 271 -5.96 20.07 8.25
CA ARG A 271 -6.46 20.88 9.39
C ARG A 271 -6.88 22.31 8.99
N SER A 272 -6.34 22.82 7.92
CA SER A 272 -6.64 24.16 7.41
C SER A 272 -7.82 24.21 6.42
N GLN A 273 -8.38 23.05 6.01
CA GLN A 273 -9.53 22.99 5.10
C GLN A 273 -10.83 22.70 5.86
N PRO A 274 -11.95 23.39 5.52
CA PRO A 274 -13.24 23.07 6.12
C PRO A 274 -13.69 21.66 5.73
N VAL A 275 -14.20 20.92 6.72
CA VAL A 275 -14.78 19.58 6.54
C VAL A 275 -15.85 19.63 5.43
N ARG A 276 -15.67 18.88 4.35
CA ARG A 276 -16.73 18.67 3.36
C ARG A 276 -17.81 17.81 4.01
N THR A 277 -18.86 18.42 4.51
CA THR A 277 -20.11 17.73 4.85
C THR A 277 -20.86 17.47 3.55
N GLU A 278 -20.68 16.29 2.94
CA GLU A 278 -21.62 15.81 1.93
C GLU A 278 -22.91 15.38 2.62
N THR A 279 -23.90 16.23 2.59
CA THR A 279 -25.30 15.85 2.83
C THR A 279 -25.75 14.96 1.68
N LYS A 280 -25.74 13.64 1.88
CA LYS A 280 -26.48 12.73 1.00
C LYS A 280 -27.96 13.06 1.10
N ASN A 281 -28.46 13.83 0.14
CA ASN A 281 -29.91 13.94 -0.09
C ASN A 281 -30.42 12.56 -0.51
N LYS A 282 -30.99 11.82 0.46
CA LYS A 282 -31.89 10.72 0.13
C LYS A 282 -33.17 11.37 -0.41
N SER A 283 -33.36 11.41 -1.71
CA SER A 283 -34.67 11.56 -2.31
C SER A 283 -35.43 10.24 -2.12
N LEU A 284 -36.62 10.39 -1.55
CA LEU A 284 -37.65 9.35 -1.35
C LEU A 284 -38.05 8.69 -2.66
#